data_e8b05e402f6f191bdecccfeac72f140e
#
_entry.id   e8b05e402f6f191bdecccfeac72f140e
#
_cell.length_a   1.000
_cell.length_b   1.000
_cell.length_c   1.000
_cell.angle_alpha   90.00
_cell.angle_beta   90.00
_cell.angle_gamma   90.00
#
_symmetry.space_group_name_H-M   'P 1'
#
loop_
_entity.id
_entity.type
_entity.pdbx_description
1 polymer ?
#
loop_
_entity_poly.entity_id
_entity_poly.type
_entity_poly.pdbx_seq_one_letter_code
_entity_poly.pdbx_strand_id
1 'polypeptide(L)'
;MGRSKKNDWFLKDNFQIVSYKPSLKKYFILLNEEWLEKYFYVEKYDKELLENCENEIIKKGGQIYFGLLGTKVIATYSLLPPKNNCVELGKMAVKSDFQGKGYGQQLLKHCIKIARKNNFNKIILFSNKKLENSIYLYFKYGFSEVKNINSPYKRGDIKMCLKL
;
A
#
# COMPACT_ATOMS: atom_id res chain seq x y z
N MET A 1 -30.62 29.29 12.53
CA MET A 1 -29.63 28.46 13.24
C MET A 1 -29.01 27.50 12.25
N GLY A 2 -27.88 27.85 11.68
CA GLY A 2 -27.17 27.06 10.68
C GLY A 2 -26.45 25.90 11.31
N ARG A 3 -26.92 24.66 11.15
CA ARG A 3 -26.13 23.48 11.35
C ARG A 3 -25.07 23.45 10.25
N SER A 4 -23.82 23.51 10.68
CA SER A 4 -22.64 23.46 9.84
C SER A 4 -22.66 22.22 8.94
N LYS A 5 -22.73 22.44 7.62
CA LYS A 5 -22.65 21.40 6.57
C LYS A 5 -21.24 20.77 6.43
N LYS A 6 -20.36 20.90 7.44
CA LYS A 6 -18.98 20.45 7.36
C LYS A 6 -18.75 18.95 7.63
N ASN A 7 -19.76 18.20 8.10
CA ASN A 7 -19.58 16.81 8.51
C ASN A 7 -20.25 15.76 7.61
N ASP A 8 -21.06 16.16 6.62
CA ASP A 8 -21.85 15.20 5.83
C ASP A 8 -21.06 14.43 4.78
N TRP A 9 -19.93 14.94 4.34
CA TRP A 9 -19.12 14.24 3.34
C TRP A 9 -18.20 13.16 3.95
N PHE A 10 -17.83 13.27 5.24
CA PHE A 10 -17.14 12.20 5.97
C PHE A 10 -18.04 10.99 6.25
N LEU A 11 -19.36 11.18 6.31
CA LEU A 11 -20.34 10.11 6.53
C LEU A 11 -20.74 9.37 5.24
N LYS A 12 -20.35 9.88 4.06
CA LYS A 12 -20.69 9.26 2.76
C LYS A 12 -19.72 8.19 2.30
N ASP A 13 -18.46 8.22 2.76
CA ASP A 13 -17.47 7.21 2.42
C ASP A 13 -17.43 6.13 3.48
N ASN A 14 -18.22 5.07 3.28
CA ASN A 14 -18.15 3.84 4.07
C ASN A 14 -16.88 3.05 3.68
N PHE A 15 -15.73 3.72 3.74
CA PHE A 15 -14.42 3.12 3.45
C PHE A 15 -13.87 2.44 4.69
N GLN A 16 -13.64 1.14 4.59
CA GLN A 16 -13.08 0.34 5.67
C GLN A 16 -11.81 -0.37 5.20
N ILE A 17 -10.84 -0.49 6.09
CA ILE A 17 -9.64 -1.27 5.84
C ILE A 17 -9.68 -2.53 6.69
N VAL A 18 -9.62 -3.69 6.04
CA VAL A 18 -9.70 -5.00 6.66
C VAL A 18 -8.45 -5.82 6.40
N SER A 19 -8.11 -6.72 7.32
CA SER A 19 -6.97 -7.62 7.17
C SER A 19 -7.28 -8.75 6.18
N TYR A 20 -6.23 -9.44 5.76
CA TYR A 20 -6.29 -10.56 4.82
C TYR A 20 -7.27 -11.64 5.27
N LYS A 21 -8.02 -12.14 4.28
CA LYS A 21 -8.81 -13.38 4.33
C LYS A 21 -8.59 -14.13 3.01
N PRO A 22 -8.58 -15.48 3.02
CA PRO A 22 -8.42 -16.25 1.77
C PRO A 22 -9.39 -15.86 0.66
N SER A 23 -10.63 -15.49 1.01
CA SER A 23 -11.64 -15.02 0.06
C SER A 23 -11.28 -13.71 -0.66
N LEU A 24 -10.34 -12.93 -0.11
CA LEU A 24 -9.90 -11.65 -0.67
C LEU A 24 -8.62 -11.77 -1.52
N LYS A 25 -7.96 -12.91 -1.52
CA LYS A 25 -6.70 -13.13 -2.27
C LYS A 25 -6.80 -12.72 -3.73
N LYS A 26 -7.89 -13.06 -4.40
CA LYS A 26 -8.10 -12.70 -5.81
C LYS A 26 -8.00 -11.20 -6.06
N TYR A 27 -8.44 -10.38 -5.13
CA TYR A 27 -8.37 -8.92 -5.25
C TYR A 27 -6.94 -8.38 -5.05
N PHE A 28 -6.15 -9.02 -4.20
CA PHE A 28 -4.73 -8.70 -4.06
C PHE A 28 -3.99 -8.88 -5.39
N ILE A 29 -4.27 -9.97 -6.08
CA ILE A 29 -3.70 -10.26 -7.40
C ILE A 29 -4.22 -9.27 -8.44
N LEU A 30 -5.54 -9.19 -8.61
CA LEU A 30 -6.17 -8.39 -9.67
C LEU A 30 -5.85 -6.90 -9.57
N LEU A 31 -5.93 -6.31 -8.38
CA LEU A 31 -5.65 -4.89 -8.18
C LEU A 31 -4.18 -4.54 -8.48
N ASN A 32 -3.24 -5.38 -8.08
CA ASN A 32 -1.83 -5.17 -8.36
C ASN A 32 -1.50 -5.40 -9.84
N GLU A 33 -2.05 -6.42 -10.47
CA GLU A 33 -1.85 -6.67 -11.90
C GLU A 33 -2.39 -5.51 -12.75
N GLU A 34 -3.62 -5.03 -12.47
CA GLU A 34 -4.20 -3.86 -13.13
C GLU A 34 -3.29 -2.65 -13.04
N TRP A 35 -2.78 -2.36 -11.82
CA TRP A 35 -1.89 -1.23 -11.58
C TRP A 35 -0.54 -1.38 -12.30
N LEU A 36 0.07 -2.58 -12.23
CA LEU A 36 1.36 -2.87 -12.86
C LEU A 36 1.26 -2.80 -14.39
N GLU A 37 0.23 -3.36 -14.98
CA GLU A 37 0.00 -3.33 -16.44
C GLU A 37 -0.25 -1.91 -16.95
N LYS A 38 -0.89 -1.06 -16.14
CA LYS A 38 -1.15 0.33 -16.50
C LYS A 38 0.12 1.18 -16.54
N TYR A 39 1.04 0.99 -15.60
CA TYR A 39 2.22 1.86 -15.44
C TYR A 39 3.55 1.21 -15.83
N PHE A 40 3.62 -0.11 -15.79
CA PHE A 40 4.84 -0.90 -15.99
C PHE A 40 4.50 -2.25 -16.65
N TYR A 41 5.04 -3.32 -16.10
CA TYR A 41 4.72 -4.71 -16.42
C TYR A 41 4.86 -5.57 -15.17
N VAL A 42 4.24 -6.74 -15.16
CA VAL A 42 4.33 -7.69 -14.04
C VAL A 42 5.68 -8.43 -14.13
N GLU A 43 6.57 -8.18 -13.16
CA GLU A 43 7.85 -8.88 -13.06
C GLU A 43 7.67 -10.24 -12.39
N LYS A 44 8.61 -11.17 -12.61
CA LYS A 44 8.58 -12.50 -12.00
C LYS A 44 8.44 -12.44 -10.47
N TYR A 45 9.17 -11.54 -9.82
CA TYR A 45 9.10 -11.33 -8.38
C TYR A 45 7.73 -10.83 -7.91
N ASP A 46 7.10 -9.95 -8.67
CA ASP A 46 5.71 -9.53 -8.40
C ASP A 46 4.77 -10.72 -8.41
N LYS A 47 4.86 -11.55 -9.44
CA LYS A 47 4.02 -12.73 -9.61
C LYS A 47 4.17 -13.72 -8.46
N GLU A 48 5.40 -13.97 -8.03
CA GLU A 48 5.68 -14.84 -6.88
C GLU A 48 5.02 -14.32 -5.60
N LEU A 49 5.17 -13.03 -5.28
CA LEU A 49 4.54 -12.42 -4.10
C LEU A 49 3.02 -12.42 -4.16
N LEU A 50 2.44 -12.20 -5.33
CA LEU A 50 0.99 -12.13 -5.50
C LEU A 50 0.35 -13.51 -5.44
N GLU A 51 0.85 -14.46 -6.22
CA GLU A 51 0.27 -15.80 -6.32
C GLU A 51 0.50 -16.65 -5.06
N ASN A 52 1.66 -16.49 -4.41
CA ASN A 52 2.04 -17.22 -3.21
C ASN A 52 2.01 -16.36 -1.94
N CYS A 53 1.12 -15.38 -1.88
CA CYS A 53 1.12 -14.38 -0.81
C CYS A 53 0.98 -14.99 0.60
N GLU A 54 0.27 -16.09 0.75
CA GLU A 54 0.17 -16.77 2.06
C GLU A 54 1.54 -17.30 2.51
N ASN A 55 2.28 -17.96 1.63
CA ASN A 55 3.59 -18.53 1.96
C ASN A 55 4.68 -17.46 2.01
N GLU A 56 4.67 -16.51 1.05
CA GLU A 56 5.74 -15.54 0.89
C GLU A 56 5.59 -14.30 1.75
N ILE A 57 4.37 -13.95 2.16
CA ILE A 57 4.08 -12.76 2.97
C ILE A 57 3.55 -13.14 4.34
N ILE A 58 2.36 -13.75 4.42
CA ILE A 58 1.64 -13.97 5.67
C ILE A 58 2.42 -14.90 6.61
N LYS A 59 2.81 -16.09 6.15
CA LYS A 59 3.51 -17.08 6.97
C LYS A 59 4.90 -16.63 7.42
N LYS A 60 5.49 -15.68 6.72
CA LYS A 60 6.79 -15.08 7.06
C LYS A 60 6.68 -13.84 7.95
N GLY A 61 5.48 -13.55 8.47
CA GLY A 61 5.25 -12.44 9.40
C GLY A 61 4.82 -11.13 8.74
N GLY A 62 4.61 -11.11 7.43
CA GLY A 62 4.04 -9.97 6.72
C GLY A 62 2.52 -9.88 6.90
N GLN A 63 1.94 -8.80 6.41
CA GLN A 63 0.51 -8.51 6.53
C GLN A 63 -0.02 -7.95 5.22
N ILE A 64 -1.27 -8.28 4.90
CA ILE A 64 -1.98 -7.75 3.72
C ILE A 64 -3.29 -7.15 4.18
N TYR A 65 -3.61 -5.98 3.66
CA TYR A 65 -4.83 -5.24 3.97
C TYR A 65 -5.59 -4.88 2.70
N PHE A 66 -6.90 -4.74 2.83
CA PHE A 66 -7.81 -4.38 1.75
C PHE A 66 -8.66 -3.19 2.15
N GLY A 67 -8.86 -2.27 1.20
CA GLY A 67 -9.79 -1.17 1.34
C GLY A 67 -11.11 -1.48 0.64
N LEU A 68 -12.20 -1.37 1.38
CA LEU A 68 -13.56 -1.65 0.90
C LEU A 68 -14.43 -0.41 0.96
N LEU A 69 -15.22 -0.19 -0.10
CA LEU A 69 -16.39 0.68 -0.08
C LEU A 69 -17.64 -0.20 -0.02
N GLY A 70 -18.28 -0.24 1.16
CA GLY A 70 -19.32 -1.26 1.40
C GLY A 70 -18.75 -2.67 1.24
N THR A 71 -19.27 -3.43 0.27
CA THR A 71 -18.79 -4.79 -0.05
C THR A 71 -17.75 -4.82 -1.18
N LYS A 72 -17.48 -3.67 -1.82
CA LYS A 72 -16.59 -3.60 -2.98
C LYS A 72 -15.14 -3.40 -2.55
N VAL A 73 -14.28 -4.31 -2.95
CA VAL A 73 -12.82 -4.20 -2.73
C VAL A 73 -12.23 -3.28 -3.80
N ILE A 74 -11.68 -2.14 -3.38
CA ILE A 74 -11.17 -1.11 -4.30
C ILE A 74 -9.68 -0.83 -4.13
N ALA A 75 -9.07 -1.32 -3.06
CA ALA A 75 -7.69 -0.99 -2.75
C ALA A 75 -7.03 -2.11 -1.93
N THR A 76 -5.71 -2.15 -1.94
CA THR A 76 -4.91 -3.09 -1.15
C THR A 76 -3.52 -2.53 -0.90
N TYR A 77 -2.87 -3.01 0.15
CA TYR A 77 -1.44 -2.86 0.36
C TYR A 77 -0.91 -4.01 1.20
N SER A 78 0.40 -4.20 1.20
CA SER A 78 1.06 -5.17 2.07
C SER A 78 2.21 -4.55 2.84
N LEU A 79 2.44 -5.07 4.04
CA LEU A 79 3.70 -4.99 4.76
C LEU A 79 4.41 -6.32 4.55
N LEU A 80 5.49 -6.31 3.80
CA LEU A 80 6.26 -7.51 3.50
C LEU A 80 6.95 -8.06 4.76
N PRO A 81 7.43 -9.30 4.76
CA PRO A 81 8.03 -9.90 5.95
C PRO A 81 9.10 -9.00 6.57
N PRO A 82 9.02 -8.70 7.87
CA PRO A 82 9.94 -7.78 8.52
C PRO A 82 11.35 -8.36 8.61
N LYS A 83 12.34 -7.48 8.52
CA LYS A 83 13.75 -7.82 8.68
C LYS A 83 14.44 -6.75 9.51
N ASN A 84 15.15 -7.17 10.58
CA ASN A 84 15.87 -6.25 11.46
C ASN A 84 15.00 -5.10 11.98
N ASN A 85 13.78 -5.41 12.38
CA ASN A 85 12.80 -4.45 12.87
C ASN A 85 12.42 -3.35 11.86
N CYS A 86 12.66 -3.61 10.59
CA CYS A 86 12.27 -2.80 9.44
C CYS A 86 11.24 -3.56 8.61
N VAL A 87 10.23 -2.85 8.12
CA VAL A 87 9.18 -3.42 7.28
C VAL A 87 9.10 -2.68 5.95
N GLU A 88 8.83 -3.42 4.87
CA GLU A 88 8.64 -2.83 3.55
C GLU A 88 7.16 -2.69 3.22
N LEU A 89 6.75 -1.45 2.88
CA LEU A 89 5.46 -1.20 2.25
C LEU A 89 5.56 -1.58 0.77
N GLY A 90 4.76 -2.54 0.36
CA GLY A 90 4.72 -2.99 -1.03
C GLY A 90 3.32 -3.36 -1.49
N LYS A 91 3.19 -3.61 -2.79
CA LYS A 91 1.93 -4.06 -3.39
C LYS A 91 0.73 -3.17 -3.04
N MET A 92 0.95 -1.85 -3.00
CA MET A 92 -0.11 -0.87 -2.81
C MET A 92 -0.73 -0.52 -4.15
N ALA A 93 -2.03 -0.72 -4.26
CA ALA A 93 -2.80 -0.43 -5.46
C ALA A 93 -4.20 0.05 -5.13
N VAL A 94 -4.68 1.02 -5.87
CA VAL A 94 -6.07 1.50 -5.85
C VAL A 94 -6.66 1.26 -7.23
N LYS A 95 -7.86 0.71 -7.28
CA LYS A 95 -8.59 0.47 -8.53
C LYS A 95 -8.71 1.77 -9.34
N SER A 96 -8.49 1.69 -10.65
CA SER A 96 -8.38 2.87 -11.54
C SER A 96 -9.50 3.88 -11.37
N ASP A 97 -10.75 3.43 -11.30
CA ASP A 97 -11.92 4.30 -11.15
C ASP A 97 -11.98 5.05 -9.81
N PHE A 98 -11.19 4.62 -8.84
CA PHE A 98 -11.16 5.18 -7.48
C PHE A 98 -9.87 5.94 -7.17
N GLN A 99 -8.96 6.07 -8.14
CA GLN A 99 -7.74 6.87 -7.99
C GLN A 99 -8.05 8.38 -7.94
N GLY A 100 -7.18 9.16 -7.30
CA GLY A 100 -7.36 10.60 -7.17
C GLY A 100 -8.45 11.04 -6.17
N LYS A 101 -8.96 10.13 -5.34
CA LYS A 101 -10.03 10.39 -4.36
C LYS A 101 -9.58 10.26 -2.89
N GLY A 102 -8.27 10.13 -2.66
CA GLY A 102 -7.70 10.07 -1.32
C GLY A 102 -7.61 8.69 -0.69
N TYR A 103 -7.98 7.60 -1.38
CA TYR A 103 -7.92 6.25 -0.82
C TYR A 103 -6.49 5.75 -0.61
N GLY A 104 -5.57 6.07 -1.54
CA GLY A 104 -4.14 5.77 -1.35
C GLY A 104 -3.57 6.45 -0.11
N GLN A 105 -3.97 7.68 0.16
CA GLN A 105 -3.59 8.40 1.38
C GLN A 105 -4.12 7.71 2.63
N GLN A 106 -5.36 7.22 2.61
CA GLN A 106 -5.95 6.48 3.74
C GLN A 106 -5.22 5.16 3.98
N LEU A 107 -4.85 4.43 2.93
CA LEU A 107 -4.02 3.22 3.04
C LEU A 107 -2.66 3.54 3.67
N LEU A 108 -2.00 4.61 3.24
CA LEU A 108 -0.69 4.99 3.77
C LEU A 108 -0.76 5.37 5.25
N LYS A 109 -1.77 6.12 5.66
CA LYS A 109 -2.02 6.43 7.09
C LYS A 109 -2.22 5.17 7.92
N HIS A 110 -3.02 4.24 7.42
CA HIS A 110 -3.26 2.96 8.08
C HIS A 110 -1.97 2.13 8.18
N CYS A 111 -1.20 2.06 7.11
CA CYS A 111 0.10 1.40 7.07
C CYS A 111 1.04 1.92 8.16
N ILE A 112 1.18 3.23 8.28
CA ILE A 112 2.02 3.88 9.28
C ILE A 112 1.52 3.54 10.71
N LYS A 113 0.21 3.61 10.92
CA LYS A 113 -0.41 3.25 12.21
C LYS A 113 -0.12 1.79 12.60
N ILE A 114 -0.28 0.86 11.66
CA ILE A 114 0.00 -0.57 11.89
C ILE A 114 1.48 -0.80 12.18
N ALA A 115 2.38 -0.18 11.43
CA ALA A 115 3.82 -0.30 11.65
C ALA A 115 4.24 0.20 13.04
N ARG A 116 3.68 1.32 13.48
CA ARG A 116 3.90 1.83 14.85
C ARG A 116 3.36 0.91 15.91
N LYS A 117 2.14 0.40 15.73
CA LYS A 117 1.51 -0.56 16.66
C LYS A 117 2.32 -1.85 16.82
N ASN A 118 2.99 -2.30 15.76
CA ASN A 118 3.85 -3.48 15.77
C ASN A 118 5.29 -3.16 16.22
N ASN A 119 5.56 -1.94 16.67
CA ASN A 119 6.87 -1.49 17.17
C ASN A 119 8.03 -1.62 16.16
N PHE A 120 7.75 -1.48 14.86
CA PHE A 120 8.81 -1.39 13.86
C PHE A 120 9.57 -0.06 13.98
N ASN A 121 10.87 -0.08 13.70
CA ASN A 121 11.71 1.13 13.75
C ASN A 121 11.55 1.99 12.50
N LYS A 122 11.26 1.39 11.37
CA LYS A 122 11.12 2.10 10.09
C LYS A 122 10.31 1.33 9.07
N ILE A 123 9.74 2.09 8.15
CA ILE A 123 9.12 1.58 6.92
C ILE A 123 10.03 1.97 5.75
N ILE A 124 10.34 1.01 4.87
CA ILE A 124 10.97 1.28 3.59
C ILE A 124 9.97 1.02 2.45
N LEU A 125 10.21 1.63 1.31
CA LEU A 125 9.49 1.32 0.08
C LEU A 125 10.40 1.52 -1.14
N PHE A 126 10.06 0.83 -2.22
CA PHE A 126 10.66 1.03 -3.54
C PHE A 126 9.59 1.55 -4.48
N SER A 127 9.92 2.56 -5.27
CA SER A 127 9.00 3.20 -6.20
C SER A 127 9.71 3.61 -7.49
N ASN A 128 9.02 4.36 -8.34
CA ASN A 128 9.58 4.90 -9.56
C ASN A 128 9.32 6.41 -9.63
N LYS A 129 10.34 7.16 -9.99
CA LYS A 129 10.30 8.64 -10.04
C LYS A 129 9.23 9.21 -10.97
N LYS A 130 8.79 8.46 -11.99
CA LYS A 130 7.68 8.88 -12.85
C LYS A 130 6.32 8.90 -12.16
N LEU A 131 6.18 8.22 -11.02
CA LEU A 131 4.97 8.23 -10.19
C LEU A 131 4.96 9.45 -9.26
N GLU A 132 4.92 10.64 -9.84
CA GLU A 132 5.10 11.91 -9.12
C GLU A 132 4.11 12.10 -7.96
N ASN A 133 2.83 11.76 -8.16
CA ASN A 133 1.80 11.88 -7.13
C ASN A 133 2.07 10.96 -5.94
N SER A 134 2.52 9.74 -6.18
CA SER A 134 2.88 8.79 -5.12
C SER A 134 4.09 9.28 -4.33
N ILE A 135 5.14 9.73 -5.02
CA ILE A 135 6.36 10.28 -4.41
C ILE A 135 6.02 11.49 -3.54
N TYR A 136 5.21 12.42 -4.06
CA TYR A 136 4.73 13.58 -3.29
C TYR A 136 4.01 13.15 -2.01
N LEU A 137 3.15 12.14 -2.10
CA LEU A 137 2.41 11.61 -0.95
C LEU A 137 3.35 11.03 0.11
N TYR A 138 4.37 10.28 -0.30
CA TYR A 138 5.36 9.74 0.62
C TYR A 138 6.13 10.84 1.35
N PHE A 139 6.61 11.85 0.64
CA PHE A 139 7.26 13.01 1.26
C PHE A 139 6.34 13.72 2.25
N LYS A 140 5.08 13.92 1.89
CA LYS A 140 4.07 14.54 2.76
C LYS A 140 3.94 13.81 4.10
N TYR A 141 4.07 12.49 4.11
CA TYR A 141 3.97 11.67 5.32
C TYR A 141 5.31 11.41 6.01
N GLY A 142 6.36 12.10 5.61
CA GLY A 142 7.63 12.09 6.31
C GLY A 142 8.66 11.10 5.79
N PHE A 143 8.38 10.39 4.68
CA PHE A 143 9.38 9.58 4.03
C PHE A 143 10.46 10.45 3.41
N SER A 144 11.69 9.97 3.40
CA SER A 144 12.82 10.60 2.72
C SER A 144 13.51 9.61 1.79
N GLU A 145 14.13 10.13 0.73
CA GLU A 145 14.89 9.31 -0.22
C GLU A 145 16.15 8.75 0.41
N VAL A 146 16.46 7.49 0.11
CA VAL A 146 17.67 6.78 0.55
C VAL A 146 18.56 6.52 -0.65
N LYS A 147 19.88 6.78 -0.52
CA LYS A 147 20.83 6.73 -1.64
C LYS A 147 21.11 5.34 -2.20
N ASN A 148 21.15 4.30 -1.37
CA ASN A 148 21.43 2.92 -1.79
C ASN A 148 20.13 2.20 -2.11
N ILE A 149 19.83 2.04 -3.40
CA ILE A 149 18.53 1.55 -3.82
C ILE A 149 18.41 0.04 -3.66
N ASN A 150 19.30 -0.78 -4.20
CA ASN A 150 19.24 -2.25 -4.17
C ASN A 150 17.81 -2.80 -4.29
N SER A 151 17.05 -2.26 -5.28
CA SER A 151 15.65 -2.65 -5.48
C SER A 151 15.53 -4.08 -5.98
N PRO A 152 14.61 -4.89 -5.43
CA PRO A 152 14.29 -6.20 -5.99
C PRO A 152 13.49 -6.10 -7.30
N TYR A 153 13.03 -4.90 -7.64
CA TYR A 153 12.27 -4.61 -8.86
C TYR A 153 13.12 -3.85 -9.88
N LYS A 154 13.09 -4.27 -11.14
CA LYS A 154 13.80 -3.57 -12.23
C LYS A 154 13.27 -2.15 -12.43
N ARG A 155 11.95 -1.94 -12.21
CA ARG A 155 11.30 -0.63 -12.29
C ARG A 155 11.62 0.29 -11.12
N GLY A 156 12.18 -0.23 -10.03
CA GLY A 156 12.46 0.55 -8.82
C GLY A 156 13.70 1.41 -8.96
N ASP A 157 13.54 2.72 -9.13
CA ASP A 157 14.63 3.69 -9.25
C ASP A 157 14.71 4.67 -8.08
N ILE A 158 13.83 4.53 -7.09
CA ILE A 158 13.86 5.29 -5.85
C ILE A 158 13.52 4.37 -4.67
N LYS A 159 14.29 4.51 -3.60
CA LYS A 159 14.00 3.91 -2.29
C LYS A 159 13.71 5.01 -1.29
N MET A 160 12.67 4.85 -0.52
CA MET A 160 12.29 5.82 0.51
C MET A 160 12.16 5.15 1.86
N CYS A 161 12.37 5.91 2.93
CA CYS A 161 12.34 5.44 4.30
C CYS A 161 11.60 6.41 5.20
N LEU A 162 10.78 5.89 6.09
CA LEU A 162 10.17 6.62 7.20
C LEU A 162 10.67 6.01 8.52
N LYS A 163 11.33 6.81 9.34
CA LYS A 163 11.64 6.44 10.73
C LYS A 163 10.40 6.62 11.60
N LEU A 164 10.07 5.62 12.38
CA LEU A 164 8.86 5.59 13.21
C LEU A 164 9.10 6.03 14.64
#